data_4fed05049c5cf8e9a8743d7d7669b051
#
_entry.id   4fed05049c5cf8e9a8743d7d7669b051
#
_cell.length_a   1.000
_cell.length_b   1.000
_cell.length_c   1.000
_cell.angle_alpha   90.00
_cell.angle_beta   90.00
_cell.angle_gamma   90.00
#
_symmetry.space_group_name_H-M   'P 1'
#
loop_
_entity.id
_entity.type
_entity.pdbx_description
1 polymer ?
#
loop_
_entity_poly.entity_id
_entity_poly.type
_entity_poly.pdbx_seq_one_letter_code
_entity_poly.pdbx_strand_id
1 'polypeptide(L)'
;MWGGGGGGGGDANNRAAGGGGGGYIYSTLFISGSMNVVIGLGGTPGSRAGLIASTNGMDSVFGSFTALGGGRGGGSSGGGSASGGNGGSGGGSSGNGVVGMASISTQGKNGGLQSGHYGAGGGGGAGSTGSAGVGTNGGSGGSGLNNNISGSIVCYAGGGGGSGTSANGSTASCGGGSVGGGSSIGVAGTANTGGGGGGSGGIGSAGGSVIVIIRYLTL
;
A
#
# COMPACT_ATOMS: atom_id res chain seq x y z
N MET A 1 -8.09 6.92 -12.29
CA MET A 1 -8.55 5.83 -11.41
C MET A 1 -7.39 5.18 -10.68
N TRP A 2 -7.67 4.47 -9.62
CA TRP A 2 -6.67 3.83 -8.75
C TRP A 2 -7.08 2.41 -8.41
N GLY A 3 -6.11 1.55 -8.13
CA GLY A 3 -6.34 0.20 -7.57
C GLY A 3 -6.45 0.24 -6.05
N GLY A 4 -7.03 -0.77 -5.39
CA GLY A 4 -7.08 -0.90 -3.94
C GLY A 4 -5.67 -0.94 -3.34
N GLY A 5 -5.45 -0.28 -2.20
CA GLY A 5 -4.18 -0.38 -1.47
C GLY A 5 -3.95 -1.78 -0.91
N GLY A 6 -2.70 -2.23 -0.81
CA GLY A 6 -2.33 -3.50 -0.16
C GLY A 6 -2.49 -3.44 1.36
N GLY A 7 -2.83 -4.55 2.00
CA GLY A 7 -2.86 -4.65 3.46
C GLY A 7 -1.44 -4.63 4.06
N GLY A 8 -1.27 -4.01 5.23
CA GLY A 8 -0.03 -4.05 6.01
C GLY A 8 0.18 -5.41 6.66
N GLY A 9 1.45 -5.83 6.81
CA GLY A 9 1.83 -7.06 7.51
C GLY A 9 1.57 -7.01 9.01
N GLY A 10 1.42 -8.16 9.64
CA GLY A 10 1.45 -8.35 11.10
C GLY A 10 2.60 -9.27 11.47
N ASP A 11 3.34 -8.98 12.57
CA ASP A 11 4.49 -9.77 12.99
C ASP A 11 4.71 -9.76 14.50
N ALA A 12 5.11 -10.92 15.05
CA ALA A 12 5.46 -11.11 16.45
C ALA A 12 6.65 -10.29 16.95
N ASN A 13 7.58 -10.00 16.08
CA ASN A 13 8.86 -9.39 16.43
C ASN A 13 8.94 -7.92 16.00
N ASN A 14 7.79 -7.27 15.79
CA ASN A 14 7.71 -5.88 15.33
C ASN A 14 8.41 -5.63 13.99
N ARG A 15 8.33 -6.61 13.06
CA ARG A 15 8.98 -6.55 11.75
C ARG A 15 7.97 -6.60 10.60
N ALA A 16 6.84 -5.96 10.77
CA ALA A 16 5.78 -5.97 9.79
C ALA A 16 5.91 -4.82 8.81
N ALA A 17 5.91 -5.13 7.53
CA ALA A 17 6.10 -4.15 6.48
C ALA A 17 4.78 -3.47 6.06
N GLY A 18 4.90 -2.28 5.50
CA GLY A 18 3.77 -1.55 4.95
C GLY A 18 3.28 -2.13 3.62
N GLY A 19 1.99 -2.07 3.37
CA GLY A 19 1.38 -2.38 2.09
C GLY A 19 1.67 -1.31 1.04
N GLY A 20 1.76 -1.70 -0.23
CA GLY A 20 1.91 -0.78 -1.35
C GLY A 20 0.62 -0.02 -1.65
N GLY A 21 0.72 1.17 -2.20
CA GLY A 21 -0.41 1.89 -2.78
C GLY A 21 -0.94 1.21 -4.03
N GLY A 22 -2.21 1.42 -4.35
CA GLY A 22 -2.79 0.97 -5.61
C GLY A 22 -2.16 1.65 -6.82
N GLY A 23 -2.28 1.00 -7.97
CA GLY A 23 -1.81 1.58 -9.22
C GLY A 23 -2.60 2.83 -9.59
N TYR A 24 -1.95 3.80 -10.19
CA TYR A 24 -2.53 5.07 -10.62
C TYR A 24 -2.61 5.14 -12.15
N ILE A 25 -3.79 5.44 -12.68
CA ILE A 25 -4.00 5.72 -14.10
C ILE A 25 -4.74 7.05 -14.25
N TYR A 26 -4.16 7.93 -15.04
CA TYR A 26 -4.80 9.16 -15.52
C TYR A 26 -4.75 9.17 -17.05
N SER A 27 -5.90 9.29 -17.68
CA SER A 27 -6.02 9.27 -19.14
C SER A 27 -7.22 10.06 -19.61
N THR A 28 -7.17 10.48 -20.87
CA THR A 28 -8.30 11.07 -21.60
C THR A 28 -8.75 10.06 -22.64
N LEU A 29 -10.05 9.82 -22.75
CA LEU A 29 -10.60 8.93 -23.77
C LEU A 29 -11.93 9.45 -24.28
N PHE A 30 -12.27 9.04 -25.50
CA PHE A 30 -13.62 9.21 -26.03
C PHE A 30 -14.49 8.03 -25.62
N ILE A 31 -15.66 8.31 -25.07
CA ILE A 31 -16.63 7.28 -24.67
C ILE A 31 -17.75 7.30 -25.68
N SER A 32 -17.96 6.18 -26.38
CA SER A 32 -19.09 5.95 -27.29
C SER A 32 -19.86 4.74 -26.81
N GLY A 33 -20.78 4.92 -25.87
CA GLY A 33 -21.58 3.84 -25.31
C GLY A 33 -21.34 3.59 -23.83
N SER A 34 -21.80 2.43 -23.32
CA SER A 34 -21.65 2.05 -21.92
C SER A 34 -20.26 1.49 -21.63
N MET A 35 -19.74 1.80 -20.43
CA MET A 35 -18.45 1.33 -19.94
C MET A 35 -18.63 0.51 -18.67
N ASN A 36 -17.91 -0.60 -18.61
CA ASN A 36 -17.84 -1.39 -17.37
C ASN A 36 -16.97 -0.68 -16.32
N VAL A 37 -17.45 -0.61 -15.08
CA VAL A 37 -16.73 -0.03 -13.95
C VAL A 37 -16.67 -1.06 -12.83
N VAL A 38 -15.45 -1.38 -12.40
CA VAL A 38 -15.19 -2.21 -11.21
C VAL A 38 -14.33 -1.40 -10.25
N ILE A 39 -14.72 -1.35 -8.99
CA ILE A 39 -13.98 -0.65 -7.93
C ILE A 39 -13.29 -1.70 -7.05
N GLY A 40 -11.96 -1.67 -7.02
CA GLY A 40 -11.16 -2.59 -6.21
C GLY A 40 -11.26 -2.28 -4.72
N LEU A 41 -11.29 -3.31 -3.90
CA LEU A 41 -11.22 -3.19 -2.45
C LEU A 41 -9.77 -3.12 -1.97
N GLY A 42 -9.54 -2.50 -0.82
CA GLY A 42 -8.26 -2.58 -0.13
C GLY A 42 -7.96 -4.00 0.34
N GLY A 43 -6.67 -4.34 0.40
CA GLY A 43 -6.20 -5.62 0.93
C GLY A 43 -6.46 -5.76 2.43
N THR A 44 -6.63 -6.99 2.89
CA THR A 44 -6.84 -7.30 4.32
C THR A 44 -5.52 -7.24 5.11
N PRO A 45 -5.57 -6.88 6.39
CA PRO A 45 -4.39 -6.85 7.24
C PRO A 45 -3.86 -8.26 7.54
N GLY A 46 -2.55 -8.36 7.75
CA GLY A 46 -1.94 -9.53 8.36
C GLY A 46 -2.12 -9.51 9.88
N SER A 47 -2.18 -10.69 10.50
CA SER A 47 -2.32 -10.83 11.96
C SER A 47 -1.38 -11.89 12.50
N ARG A 48 -0.65 -11.52 13.57
CA ARG A 48 0.15 -12.46 14.34
C ARG A 48 -0.71 -13.51 15.04
N ALA A 49 -1.75 -13.07 15.75
CA ALA A 49 -2.55 -13.94 16.61
C ALA A 49 -3.30 -15.02 15.83
N GLY A 50 -3.71 -14.70 14.59
CA GLY A 50 -4.42 -15.64 13.72
C GLY A 50 -3.53 -16.34 12.69
N LEU A 51 -2.22 -16.11 12.67
CA LEU A 51 -1.31 -16.61 11.63
C LEU A 51 -1.79 -16.26 10.21
N ILE A 52 -2.42 -15.09 10.08
CA ILE A 52 -3.07 -14.64 8.84
C ILE A 52 -2.10 -13.75 8.06
N ALA A 53 -1.84 -14.11 6.80
CA ALA A 53 -1.10 -13.26 5.90
C ALA A 53 -1.96 -12.06 5.43
N SER A 54 -1.34 -10.89 5.27
CA SER A 54 -1.95 -9.77 4.57
C SER A 54 -2.21 -10.11 3.10
N THR A 55 -3.14 -9.42 2.47
CA THR A 55 -3.45 -9.61 1.05
C THR A 55 -3.13 -8.38 0.21
N ASN A 56 -2.93 -8.59 -1.09
CA ASN A 56 -2.91 -7.49 -2.05
C ASN A 56 -4.28 -6.81 -2.08
N GLY A 57 -4.30 -5.54 -2.48
CA GLY A 57 -5.52 -4.87 -2.91
C GLY A 57 -6.06 -5.46 -4.21
N MET A 58 -7.30 -5.16 -4.51
CA MET A 58 -7.95 -5.59 -5.76
C MET A 58 -7.78 -4.56 -6.85
N ASP A 59 -7.79 -5.03 -8.10
CA ASP A 59 -7.73 -4.17 -9.27
C ASP A 59 -9.03 -3.38 -9.45
N SER A 60 -8.90 -2.18 -10.03
CA SER A 60 -10.04 -1.41 -10.51
C SER A 60 -10.04 -1.38 -12.03
N VAL A 61 -11.21 -1.48 -12.62
CA VAL A 61 -11.38 -1.50 -14.07
C VAL A 61 -12.30 -0.35 -14.50
N PHE A 62 -11.95 0.31 -15.59
CA PHE A 62 -12.80 1.24 -16.31
C PHE A 62 -12.64 1.01 -17.82
N GLY A 63 -13.60 0.32 -18.43
CA GLY A 63 -13.50 -0.12 -19.81
C GLY A 63 -12.28 -1.03 -20.05
N SER A 64 -11.33 -0.58 -20.86
CA SER A 64 -10.08 -1.30 -21.14
C SER A 64 -8.93 -0.98 -20.18
N PHE A 65 -9.11 -0.02 -19.27
CA PHE A 65 -8.07 0.36 -18.31
C PHE A 65 -8.18 -0.47 -17.03
N THR A 66 -7.05 -1.01 -16.57
CA THR A 66 -6.95 -1.72 -15.30
C THR A 66 -5.90 -1.06 -14.42
N ALA A 67 -6.34 -0.45 -13.32
CA ALA A 67 -5.44 0.03 -12.28
C ALA A 67 -5.21 -1.12 -11.27
N LEU A 68 -3.99 -1.60 -11.19
CA LEU A 68 -3.63 -2.76 -10.37
C LEU A 68 -3.77 -2.47 -8.88
N GLY A 69 -4.21 -3.46 -8.11
CA GLY A 69 -4.18 -3.39 -6.66
C GLY A 69 -2.76 -3.30 -6.12
N GLY A 70 -2.58 -2.66 -4.97
CA GLY A 70 -1.29 -2.54 -4.30
C GLY A 70 -0.83 -3.87 -3.69
N GLY A 71 0.48 -4.09 -3.64
CA GLY A 71 1.08 -5.29 -3.05
C GLY A 71 0.96 -5.31 -1.53
N ARG A 72 0.73 -6.48 -0.93
CA ARG A 72 0.71 -6.66 0.52
C ARG A 72 2.05 -6.37 1.17
N GLY A 73 2.07 -5.94 2.39
CA GLY A 73 3.26 -5.85 3.22
C GLY A 73 3.70 -7.22 3.73
N GLY A 74 5.02 -7.47 3.83
CA GLY A 74 5.57 -8.69 4.41
C GLY A 74 5.35 -8.77 5.93
N GLY A 75 5.16 -10.00 6.46
CA GLY A 75 5.14 -10.30 7.89
C GLY A 75 5.83 -11.63 8.15
N SER A 76 6.75 -11.69 9.09
CA SER A 76 7.69 -12.83 9.25
C SER A 76 7.26 -13.89 10.25
N SER A 77 6.21 -13.71 11.01
CA SER A 77 5.75 -14.70 12.00
C SER A 77 4.43 -15.37 11.66
N GLY A 78 4.39 -16.66 11.87
CA GLY A 78 3.15 -17.39 11.90
C GLY A 78 2.55 -17.78 10.56
N GLY A 79 3.37 -17.97 9.53
CA GLY A 79 2.93 -18.41 8.21
C GLY A 79 2.76 -17.30 7.19
N GLY A 80 2.97 -16.03 7.60
CA GLY A 80 3.04 -14.91 6.67
C GLY A 80 4.34 -14.92 5.87
N SER A 81 4.30 -14.48 4.62
CA SER A 81 5.49 -14.28 3.80
C SER A 81 6.26 -13.06 4.29
N ALA A 82 7.54 -13.20 4.58
CA ALA A 82 8.46 -12.10 4.83
C ALA A 82 8.56 -11.12 3.65
N SER A 83 8.29 -11.63 2.45
CA SER A 83 8.34 -10.84 1.21
C SER A 83 7.10 -9.96 1.02
N GLY A 84 7.32 -8.77 0.55
CA GLY A 84 6.25 -7.91 0.04
C GLY A 84 5.59 -8.49 -1.20
N GLY A 85 4.31 -8.22 -1.41
CA GLY A 85 3.58 -8.60 -2.62
C GLY A 85 3.86 -7.62 -3.75
N ASN A 86 3.85 -8.13 -4.99
CA ASN A 86 3.82 -7.30 -6.18
C ASN A 86 2.43 -6.69 -6.38
N GLY A 87 2.33 -5.54 -7.01
CA GLY A 87 1.06 -4.88 -7.28
C GLY A 87 1.23 -3.60 -8.09
N GLY A 88 0.23 -2.74 -8.10
CA GLY A 88 0.33 -1.39 -8.69
C GLY A 88 1.55 -0.67 -8.13
N SER A 89 1.64 -0.57 -6.79
CA SER A 89 2.91 -0.37 -6.09
C SER A 89 3.21 -1.60 -5.23
N GLY A 90 4.50 -1.91 -5.06
CA GLY A 90 4.93 -3.09 -4.30
C GLY A 90 4.85 -2.88 -2.79
N GLY A 91 4.60 -3.94 -2.03
CA GLY A 91 4.68 -3.94 -0.57
C GLY A 91 6.12 -3.98 -0.08
N GLY A 92 6.37 -3.48 1.14
CA GLY A 92 7.66 -3.57 1.82
C GLY A 92 7.97 -5.00 2.26
N SER A 93 9.25 -5.30 2.51
CA SER A 93 9.67 -6.59 3.07
C SER A 93 9.90 -6.55 4.56
N SER A 94 9.82 -7.73 5.19
CA SER A 94 10.18 -7.98 6.58
C SER A 94 11.14 -9.17 6.67
N GLY A 95 11.86 -9.32 7.77
CA GLY A 95 12.82 -10.40 7.90
C GLY A 95 13.80 -10.45 6.70
N ASN A 96 14.08 -11.64 6.21
CA ASN A 96 14.92 -11.89 5.05
C ASN A 96 14.11 -11.88 3.73
N GLY A 97 12.92 -11.29 3.73
CA GLY A 97 12.05 -11.25 2.54
C GLY A 97 12.52 -10.29 1.48
N VAL A 98 12.07 -10.50 0.25
CA VAL A 98 12.29 -9.58 -0.86
C VAL A 98 11.19 -8.51 -0.90
N VAL A 99 11.51 -7.36 -1.45
CA VAL A 99 10.50 -6.29 -1.66
C VAL A 99 9.48 -6.70 -2.71
N GLY A 100 8.27 -6.23 -2.53
CA GLY A 100 7.29 -6.24 -3.61
C GLY A 100 7.69 -5.24 -4.70
N MET A 101 7.52 -5.64 -5.93
CA MET A 101 7.79 -4.79 -7.10
C MET A 101 6.51 -4.15 -7.63
N ALA A 102 6.63 -2.98 -8.21
CA ALA A 102 5.56 -2.45 -9.05
C ALA A 102 5.45 -3.35 -10.30
N SER A 103 4.27 -3.95 -10.50
CA SER A 103 4.03 -4.84 -11.66
C SER A 103 4.06 -4.07 -12.97
N ILE A 104 3.65 -2.80 -12.92
CA ILE A 104 3.73 -1.86 -14.05
C ILE A 104 4.36 -0.56 -13.52
N SER A 105 5.59 -0.26 -13.95
CA SER A 105 6.38 0.88 -13.43
C SER A 105 5.74 2.25 -13.65
N THR A 106 4.81 2.37 -14.59
CA THR A 106 4.02 3.59 -14.84
C THR A 106 2.85 3.75 -13.87
N GLN A 107 2.44 2.68 -13.20
CA GLN A 107 1.33 2.73 -12.24
C GLN A 107 1.79 2.91 -10.80
N GLY A 108 3.03 2.56 -10.48
CA GLY A 108 3.54 2.67 -9.11
C GLY A 108 5.03 2.39 -8.98
N LYS A 109 5.50 2.26 -7.74
CA LYS A 109 6.91 2.04 -7.38
C LYS A 109 7.08 0.87 -6.42
N ASN A 110 8.32 0.39 -6.30
CA ASN A 110 8.66 -0.75 -5.44
C ASN A 110 8.52 -0.41 -3.96
N GLY A 111 8.34 -1.42 -3.13
CA GLY A 111 8.45 -1.31 -1.68
C GLY A 111 9.89 -1.16 -1.22
N GLY A 112 10.06 -0.87 0.07
CA GLY A 112 11.35 -0.79 0.76
C GLY A 112 11.78 -2.13 1.35
N LEU A 113 13.09 -2.35 1.44
CA LEU A 113 13.68 -3.51 2.09
C LEU A 113 13.66 -3.39 3.61
N GLN A 114 13.64 -4.51 4.32
CA GLN A 114 14.14 -4.56 5.68
C GLN A 114 15.68 -4.44 5.65
N SER A 115 16.22 -3.52 6.44
CA SER A 115 17.67 -3.42 6.66
C SER A 115 17.95 -3.46 8.16
N GLY A 116 18.80 -4.41 8.57
CA GLY A 116 19.08 -4.64 10.00
C GLY A 116 18.10 -5.58 10.69
N HIS A 117 18.12 -5.61 12.03
CA HIS A 117 17.44 -6.66 12.81
C HIS A 117 15.93 -6.47 12.96
N TYR A 118 15.40 -5.22 12.96
CA TYR A 118 14.02 -4.97 13.40
C TYR A 118 13.23 -3.95 12.57
N GLY A 119 13.88 -3.19 11.68
CA GLY A 119 13.19 -2.19 10.86
C GLY A 119 12.62 -2.81 9.58
N ALA A 120 11.33 -3.02 9.49
CA ALA A 120 10.67 -3.47 8.26
C ALA A 120 10.54 -2.34 7.23
N GLY A 121 10.52 -2.69 5.95
CA GLY A 121 10.40 -1.72 4.86
C GLY A 121 9.00 -1.12 4.75
N GLY A 122 8.90 0.13 4.27
CA GLY A 122 7.65 0.76 3.88
C GLY A 122 7.16 0.25 2.52
N GLY A 123 5.86 0.31 2.27
CA GLY A 123 5.28 0.04 0.95
C GLY A 123 5.61 1.13 -0.05
N GLY A 124 5.68 0.80 -1.34
CA GLY A 124 5.79 1.78 -2.42
C GLY A 124 4.52 2.60 -2.59
N GLY A 125 4.63 3.79 -3.09
CA GLY A 125 3.51 4.62 -3.53
C GLY A 125 3.54 4.84 -5.05
N ALA A 126 2.51 5.48 -5.61
CA ALA A 126 2.49 5.78 -7.03
C ALA A 126 3.60 6.77 -7.44
N GLY A 127 4.01 7.65 -6.53
CA GLY A 127 5.01 8.70 -6.79
C GLY A 127 6.44 8.29 -6.47
N SER A 128 6.68 7.52 -5.39
CA SER A 128 8.03 7.11 -5.00
C SER A 128 8.08 5.71 -4.40
N THR A 129 9.30 5.15 -4.36
CA THR A 129 9.57 3.87 -3.67
C THR A 129 9.37 4.04 -2.16
N GLY A 130 9.01 2.94 -1.48
CA GLY A 130 9.05 2.86 -0.04
C GLY A 130 10.48 2.91 0.46
N SER A 131 10.69 3.51 1.64
CA SER A 131 12.00 3.56 2.28
C SER A 131 12.35 2.21 2.91
N ALA A 132 13.64 1.90 2.92
CA ALA A 132 14.12 0.77 3.71
C ALA A 132 13.95 1.06 5.21
N GLY A 133 13.67 0.01 5.99
CA GLY A 133 13.82 0.07 7.43
C GLY A 133 15.30 0.01 7.81
N VAL A 134 15.70 0.72 8.86
CA VAL A 134 17.09 0.82 9.31
C VAL A 134 17.19 0.57 10.82
N GLY A 135 17.96 -0.42 11.20
CA GLY A 135 18.18 -0.80 12.60
C GLY A 135 16.85 -1.19 13.27
N THR A 136 16.38 -0.36 14.20
CA THR A 136 15.13 -0.52 14.94
C THR A 136 13.97 0.30 14.36
N ASN A 137 14.22 1.12 13.36
CA ASN A 137 13.23 2.02 12.77
C ASN A 137 12.63 1.42 11.49
N GLY A 138 11.33 1.42 11.39
CA GLY A 138 10.64 1.06 10.16
C GLY A 138 10.84 2.09 9.04
N GLY A 139 10.78 1.63 7.79
CA GLY A 139 10.84 2.48 6.61
C GLY A 139 9.53 3.22 6.36
N SER A 140 9.61 4.47 5.93
CA SER A 140 8.42 5.26 5.55
C SER A 140 7.79 4.74 4.25
N GLY A 141 6.48 4.86 4.15
CA GLY A 141 5.77 4.62 2.90
C GLY A 141 6.18 5.59 1.79
N GLY A 142 6.19 5.11 0.56
CA GLY A 142 6.41 5.92 -0.62
C GLY A 142 5.27 6.93 -0.83
N SER A 143 5.59 8.08 -1.40
CA SER A 143 4.60 9.11 -1.70
C SER A 143 3.61 8.65 -2.78
N GLY A 144 2.37 9.09 -2.67
CA GLY A 144 1.41 9.00 -3.75
C GLY A 144 1.54 10.14 -4.76
N LEU A 145 0.53 10.33 -5.56
CA LEU A 145 0.44 11.39 -6.55
C LEU A 145 -0.76 12.30 -6.28
N ASN A 146 -0.49 13.61 -6.38
CA ASN A 146 -1.52 14.63 -6.31
C ASN A 146 -2.33 14.69 -7.61
N ASN A 147 -3.64 14.82 -7.47
CA ASN A 147 -4.53 15.08 -8.59
C ASN A 147 -5.68 16.00 -8.17
N ASN A 148 -6.12 16.88 -9.09
CA ASN A 148 -7.18 17.85 -8.86
C ASN A 148 -8.44 17.58 -9.68
N ILE A 149 -8.58 16.38 -10.24
CA ILE A 149 -9.73 16.00 -11.08
C ILE A 149 -11.08 16.14 -10.34
N SER A 150 -11.07 15.99 -9.01
CA SER A 150 -12.25 16.15 -8.16
C SER A 150 -12.60 17.61 -7.84
N GLY A 151 -11.83 18.57 -8.37
CA GLY A 151 -11.98 20.01 -8.06
C GLY A 151 -11.10 20.51 -6.91
N SER A 152 -10.55 19.62 -6.10
CA SER A 152 -9.58 19.92 -5.04
C SER A 152 -8.36 19.03 -5.19
N ILE A 153 -7.19 19.50 -4.74
CA ILE A 153 -5.98 18.67 -4.74
C ILE A 153 -6.13 17.58 -3.69
N VAL A 154 -6.17 16.34 -4.15
CA VAL A 154 -6.17 15.14 -3.29
C VAL A 154 -4.97 14.28 -3.64
N CYS A 155 -4.33 13.73 -2.64
CA CYS A 155 -3.21 12.81 -2.83
C CYS A 155 -3.69 11.35 -2.77
N TYR A 156 -3.26 10.53 -3.73
CA TYR A 156 -3.71 9.17 -3.95
C TYR A 156 -2.57 8.17 -4.01
N ALA A 157 -2.86 6.92 -3.65
CA ALA A 157 -1.97 5.79 -3.84
C ALA A 157 -0.62 5.91 -3.12
N GLY A 158 -0.59 6.48 -1.91
CA GLY A 158 0.58 6.44 -1.04
C GLY A 158 0.81 5.06 -0.43
N GLY A 159 2.06 4.72 -0.15
CA GLY A 159 2.44 3.47 0.53
C GLY A 159 2.24 3.56 2.04
N GLY A 160 2.01 2.42 2.68
CA GLY A 160 1.98 2.29 4.14
C GLY A 160 3.38 2.26 4.76
N GLY A 161 3.51 2.72 5.99
CA GLY A 161 4.76 2.65 6.74
C GLY A 161 5.08 1.24 7.24
N GLY A 162 6.37 0.89 7.34
CA GLY A 162 6.85 -0.35 7.95
C GLY A 162 7.09 -0.19 9.46
N SER A 163 6.91 -1.24 10.26
CA SER A 163 7.13 -1.21 11.71
C SER A 163 8.59 -1.42 12.11
N GLY A 164 8.89 -1.08 13.34
CA GLY A 164 10.15 -1.32 14.01
C GLY A 164 9.94 -1.44 15.52
N THR A 165 10.97 -1.75 16.28
CA THR A 165 10.90 -1.84 17.75
C THR A 165 10.94 -0.49 18.44
N SER A 166 11.36 0.57 17.76
CA SER A 166 11.28 1.93 18.28
C SER A 166 9.82 2.40 18.35
N ALA A 167 9.51 3.17 19.37
CA ALA A 167 8.15 3.71 19.60
C ALA A 167 7.67 4.65 18.49
N ASN A 168 8.57 5.14 17.66
CA ASN A 168 8.26 6.02 16.53
C ASN A 168 7.99 5.18 15.30
N GLY A 169 6.71 4.94 15.04
CA GLY A 169 6.25 4.37 13.79
C GLY A 169 6.64 5.25 12.60
N SER A 170 6.95 4.64 11.47
CA SER A 170 7.28 5.39 10.27
C SER A 170 6.05 6.04 9.66
N THR A 171 6.24 7.20 9.09
CA THR A 171 5.16 7.98 8.48
C THR A 171 4.70 7.34 7.17
N ALA A 172 3.40 7.48 6.91
CA ALA A 172 2.85 7.29 5.58
C ALA A 172 2.55 8.65 4.96
N SER A 173 2.51 8.71 3.66
CA SER A 173 2.11 9.91 2.94
C SER A 173 0.98 9.63 1.99
N CYS A 174 0.20 10.65 1.66
CA CYS A 174 -0.76 10.56 0.56
C CYS A 174 -1.80 9.43 0.69
N GLY A 175 -2.48 9.35 1.81
CA GLY A 175 -3.51 8.36 2.03
C GLY A 175 -3.01 6.98 2.46
N GLY A 176 -1.69 6.74 2.50
CA GLY A 176 -1.14 5.53 3.10
C GLY A 176 -1.34 5.50 4.61
N GLY A 177 -1.45 4.31 5.20
CA GLY A 177 -1.60 4.11 6.64
C GLY A 177 -0.27 4.21 7.37
N SER A 178 -0.23 4.97 8.46
CA SER A 178 0.92 5.04 9.35
C SER A 178 1.09 3.76 10.18
N VAL A 179 2.27 3.56 10.70
CA VAL A 179 2.59 2.40 11.53
C VAL A 179 2.03 2.54 12.93
N GLY A 180 1.59 1.41 13.49
CA GLY A 180 1.53 1.24 14.93
C GLY A 180 2.92 0.89 15.46
N GLY A 181 3.50 1.72 16.34
CA GLY A 181 4.74 1.40 17.03
C GLY A 181 4.58 0.19 17.98
N GLY A 182 5.60 -0.65 18.10
CA GLY A 182 5.62 -1.77 19.04
C GLY A 182 4.45 -2.75 18.82
N SER A 183 3.71 -3.07 19.85
CA SER A 183 2.52 -3.96 19.83
C SER A 183 1.23 -3.25 19.43
N SER A 184 1.27 -2.01 19.04
CA SER A 184 0.09 -1.22 18.64
C SER A 184 -0.50 -1.71 17.30
N ILE A 185 -1.76 -1.38 17.04
CA ILE A 185 -2.41 -1.62 15.76
C ILE A 185 -1.93 -0.56 14.76
N GLY A 186 -1.60 -0.98 13.54
CA GLY A 186 -1.27 -0.06 12.46
C GLY A 186 -2.50 0.80 12.05
N VAL A 187 -2.28 1.85 11.31
CA VAL A 187 -3.35 2.69 10.75
C VAL A 187 -3.70 2.23 9.35
N ALA A 188 -4.96 2.13 9.05
CA ALA A 188 -5.43 1.74 7.72
C ALA A 188 -5.10 2.83 6.67
N GLY A 189 -4.95 2.41 5.43
CA GLY A 189 -4.96 3.33 4.30
C GLY A 189 -6.28 4.08 4.23
N THR A 190 -6.22 5.36 3.88
CA THR A 190 -7.40 6.21 3.76
C THR A 190 -8.35 5.69 2.69
N ALA A 191 -9.63 5.60 3.03
CA ALA A 191 -10.66 5.21 2.07
C ALA A 191 -10.71 6.16 0.85
N ASN A 192 -11.02 5.63 -0.31
CA ASN A 192 -11.14 6.37 -1.58
C ASN A 192 -9.82 6.98 -2.09
N THR A 193 -8.68 6.54 -1.54
CA THR A 193 -7.36 6.99 -2.00
C THR A 193 -6.50 5.88 -2.59
N GLY A 194 -6.83 4.61 -2.36
CA GLY A 194 -5.98 3.49 -2.74
C GLY A 194 -4.67 3.41 -1.95
N GLY A 195 -4.60 4.02 -0.77
CA GLY A 195 -3.40 4.01 0.08
C GLY A 195 -3.12 2.65 0.71
N GLY A 196 -1.86 2.24 0.83
CA GLY A 196 -1.44 1.00 1.49
C GLY A 196 -1.66 1.06 3.00
N GLY A 197 -1.93 -0.08 3.64
CA GLY A 197 -2.06 -0.18 5.10
C GLY A 197 -0.72 -0.19 5.81
N GLY A 198 -0.65 0.36 7.01
CA GLY A 198 0.53 0.35 7.87
C GLY A 198 0.82 -1.04 8.47
N GLY A 199 2.10 -1.40 8.58
CA GLY A 199 2.56 -2.59 9.29
C GLY A 199 2.49 -2.42 10.81
N SER A 200 2.46 -3.51 11.56
CA SER A 200 2.44 -3.49 13.03
C SER A 200 3.00 -4.75 13.65
N GLY A 201 3.55 -4.63 14.85
CA GLY A 201 4.03 -5.77 15.65
C GLY A 201 2.94 -6.72 16.16
N GLY A 202 1.68 -6.39 15.95
CA GLY A 202 0.54 -7.24 16.32
C GLY A 202 -0.33 -7.52 15.11
N ILE A 203 -1.25 -6.60 14.82
CA ILE A 203 -2.17 -6.66 13.70
C ILE A 203 -1.85 -5.49 12.76
N GLY A 204 -1.47 -5.80 11.53
CA GLY A 204 -1.34 -4.80 10.47
C GLY A 204 -2.67 -4.12 10.17
N SER A 205 -2.70 -3.28 9.18
CA SER A 205 -3.91 -2.53 8.83
C SER A 205 -4.35 -2.78 7.40
N ALA A 206 -5.63 -2.62 7.16
CA ALA A 206 -6.20 -2.76 5.83
C ALA A 206 -5.66 -1.67 4.88
N GLY A 207 -5.53 -2.01 3.63
CA GLY A 207 -5.36 -1.01 2.57
C GLY A 207 -6.63 -0.20 2.36
N GLY A 208 -6.51 1.03 1.87
CA GLY A 208 -7.63 1.88 1.52
C GLY A 208 -8.35 1.39 0.27
N SER A 209 -9.65 1.55 0.25
CA SER A 209 -10.47 1.40 -0.95
C SER A 209 -10.13 2.47 -1.98
N VAL A 210 -10.71 2.36 -3.16
CA VAL A 210 -10.46 3.28 -4.26
C VAL A 210 -11.68 4.02 -4.74
N ILE A 211 -11.44 4.94 -5.66
CA ILE A 211 -12.45 5.70 -6.39
C ILE A 211 -12.06 5.77 -7.87
N VAL A 212 -13.05 5.68 -8.74
CA VAL A 212 -12.95 6.05 -10.15
C VAL A 212 -13.59 7.42 -10.31
N ILE A 213 -12.84 8.41 -10.80
CA ILE A 213 -13.36 9.76 -11.03
C ILE A 213 -13.36 10.00 -12.53
N ILE A 214 -14.51 10.41 -13.06
CA ILE A 214 -14.72 10.74 -14.46
C ILE A 214 -15.11 12.22 -14.53
N ARG A 215 -14.38 12.97 -15.34
CA ARG A 215 -14.70 14.36 -15.64
C ARG A 215 -14.93 14.50 -17.14
N TYR A 216 -16.03 15.08 -17.52
CA TYR A 216 -16.37 15.33 -18.92
C TYR A 216 -16.71 16.81 -19.13
N LEU A 217 -16.53 17.27 -20.34
CA LEU A 217 -16.97 18.60 -20.76
C LEU A 217 -18.45 18.53 -21.12
N THR A 218 -19.26 19.45 -20.60
CA THR A 218 -20.60 19.71 -21.11
C THR A 218 -20.47 20.74 -22.25
N LEU A 219 -21.01 20.41 -23.40
CA LEU A 219 -21.13 21.33 -24.54
C LEU A 219 -22.23 22.35 -24.26
#